data_0a3535a349f033760d43bc0bc77b7f97
#
_entry.id   0a3535a349f033760d43bc0bc77b7f97
#
_cell.length_a   1.000
_cell.length_b   1.000
_cell.length_c   1.000
_cell.angle_alpha   90.00
_cell.angle_beta   90.00
_cell.angle_gamma   90.00
#
_symmetry.space_group_name_H-M   'P 1'
#
loop_
_entity.id
_entity.type
_entity.pdbx_description
1 polymer ?
#
loop_
_entity_poly.entity_id
_entity_poly.type
_entity_poly.pdbx_seq_one_letter_code
_entity_poly.pdbx_strand_id
1 'polypeptide(L)'
;MYTTRITRTLEENPGARKVRTAVFMEEQGYKNEFDDHDADAVHLCIYDGEEGIATARSYQKPDGVWVLGRVAVLRDRRGHRLGSRAVQELEEYLRGLDAKEIELSAQLHAMKMYEALGYKEEGDLIYDEGQPHKMMRKFL
;
A
#
# COMPACT_ATOMS: atom_id res chain seq x y z
N MET A 1 -6.17 10.76 -17.94
CA MET A 1 -5.97 9.30 -18.09
C MET A 1 -4.99 8.79 -17.05
N TYR A 2 -5.32 7.73 -16.38
CA TYR A 2 -4.46 7.16 -15.35
C TYR A 2 -3.61 6.04 -15.95
N THR A 3 -2.34 6.01 -15.55
CA THR A 3 -1.44 4.91 -15.88
C THR A 3 -0.84 4.35 -14.58
N THR A 4 -0.44 3.09 -14.61
CA THR A 4 0.15 2.44 -13.44
C THR A 4 1.59 2.07 -13.74
N ARG A 5 2.49 2.38 -12.81
CA ARG A 5 3.89 1.98 -12.89
C ARG A 5 4.21 1.10 -11.69
N ILE A 6 4.79 -0.07 -11.96
CA ILE A 6 5.23 -1.00 -10.92
C ILE A 6 6.73 -1.20 -11.08
N THR A 7 7.48 -0.94 -10.01
CA THR A 7 8.94 -0.99 -10.03
C THR A 7 9.47 -1.74 -8.82
N ARG A 8 10.74 -2.09 -8.86
CA ARG A 8 11.43 -2.77 -7.74
C ARG A 8 12.29 -1.80 -6.93
N THR A 9 12.39 -0.54 -7.34
CA THR A 9 13.09 0.52 -6.59
C THR A 9 12.24 1.77 -6.54
N LEU A 10 12.42 2.58 -5.50
CA LEU A 10 11.75 3.88 -5.40
C LEU A 10 12.32 4.89 -6.39
N GLU A 11 13.60 4.77 -6.72
CA GLU A 11 14.26 5.66 -7.67
C GLU A 11 13.57 5.62 -9.04
N GLU A 12 13.07 4.44 -9.41
CA GLU A 12 12.34 4.26 -10.67
C GLU A 12 10.89 4.72 -10.59
N ASN A 13 10.42 5.08 -9.38
CA ASN A 13 9.01 5.41 -9.15
C ASN A 13 8.88 6.65 -8.26
N PRO A 14 9.33 7.83 -8.75
CA PRO A 14 9.33 9.03 -7.92
C PRO A 14 7.94 9.46 -7.44
N GLY A 15 6.87 9.13 -8.20
CA GLY A 15 5.52 9.41 -7.77
C GLY A 15 5.14 8.67 -6.49
N ALA A 16 5.62 7.43 -6.33
CA ALA A 16 5.38 6.67 -5.11
C ALA A 16 5.99 7.37 -3.89
N ARG A 17 7.23 7.83 -4.02
CA ARG A 17 7.90 8.57 -2.93
C ARG A 17 7.12 9.85 -2.59
N LYS A 18 6.70 10.59 -3.61
CA LYS A 18 5.97 11.84 -3.43
C LYS A 18 4.65 11.63 -2.70
N VAL A 19 3.85 10.63 -3.11
CA VAL A 19 2.56 10.33 -2.49
C VAL A 19 2.75 9.91 -1.03
N ARG A 20 3.73 9.05 -0.75
CA ARG A 20 4.01 8.60 0.61
C ARG A 20 4.41 9.75 1.51
N THR A 21 5.26 10.65 1.02
CA THR A 21 5.66 11.83 1.77
C THR A 21 4.45 12.72 2.07
N ALA A 22 3.65 13.01 1.06
CA ALA A 22 2.50 13.91 1.21
C ALA A 22 1.46 13.35 2.18
N VAL A 23 1.14 12.06 2.09
CA VAL A 23 0.06 11.47 2.88
C VAL A 23 0.54 11.06 4.27
N PHE A 24 1.62 10.30 4.35
CA PHE A 24 2.02 9.73 5.64
C PHE A 24 2.80 10.71 6.50
N MET A 25 3.70 11.49 5.90
CA MET A 25 4.53 12.41 6.67
C MET A 25 3.88 13.77 6.85
N GLU A 26 3.44 14.40 5.78
CA GLU A 26 2.89 15.76 5.88
C GLU A 26 1.46 15.78 6.41
N GLU A 27 0.60 14.90 5.93
CA GLU A 27 -0.80 14.88 6.35
C GLU A 27 -1.01 14.13 7.68
N GLN A 28 -0.41 12.94 7.83
CA GLN A 28 -0.63 12.08 9.01
C GLN A 28 0.44 12.20 10.08
N GLY A 29 1.58 12.81 9.78
CA GLY A 29 2.61 13.08 10.77
C GLY A 29 3.54 11.92 11.12
N TYR A 30 3.54 10.85 10.33
CA TYR A 30 4.49 9.76 10.53
C TYR A 30 5.92 10.22 10.26
N LYS A 31 6.87 9.75 11.07
CA LYS A 31 8.28 10.14 10.96
C LYS A 31 9.14 9.08 10.28
N ASN A 32 8.76 7.80 10.41
CA ASN A 32 9.55 6.66 9.90
C ASN A 32 8.87 6.03 8.69
N GLU A 33 8.55 6.84 7.69
CA GLU A 33 7.81 6.38 6.53
C GLU A 33 8.63 5.47 5.63
N PHE A 34 9.89 5.84 5.36
CA PHE A 34 10.78 5.06 4.51
C PHE A 34 11.62 4.13 5.37
N ASP A 35 11.69 2.85 4.98
CA ASP A 35 12.37 1.83 5.79
C ASP A 35 13.20 0.89 4.90
N ASP A 36 13.85 -0.09 5.54
CA ASP A 36 14.74 -1.03 4.84
C ASP A 36 14.02 -1.93 3.86
N HIS A 37 12.72 -2.15 4.04
CA HIS A 37 11.94 -2.95 3.10
C HIS A 37 11.80 -2.29 1.74
N ASP A 38 11.99 -0.98 1.66
CA ASP A 38 11.90 -0.27 0.38
C ASP A 38 12.94 -0.77 -0.63
N ALA A 39 14.05 -1.33 -0.17
CA ALA A 39 15.11 -1.84 -1.04
C ALA A 39 14.71 -3.14 -1.76
N ASP A 40 13.81 -3.94 -1.18
CA ASP A 40 13.41 -5.24 -1.75
C ASP A 40 11.91 -5.34 -2.04
N ALA A 41 11.19 -4.23 -1.94
CA ALA A 41 9.74 -4.23 -2.15
C ALA A 41 9.36 -4.03 -3.61
N VAL A 42 8.10 -4.34 -3.90
CA VAL A 42 7.42 -3.95 -5.14
C VAL A 42 6.72 -2.63 -4.86
N HIS A 43 6.95 -1.64 -5.70
CA HIS A 43 6.36 -0.30 -5.57
C HIS A 43 5.41 -0.04 -6.72
N LEU A 44 4.16 0.25 -6.40
CA LEU A 44 3.14 0.58 -7.39
C LEU A 44 2.72 2.04 -7.21
N CYS A 45 2.63 2.76 -8.32
CA CYS A 45 2.09 4.12 -8.30
C CYS A 45 1.15 4.33 -9.48
N ILE A 46 0.00 4.93 -9.21
CA ILE A 46 -0.93 5.36 -10.24
C ILE A 46 -0.62 6.82 -10.53
N TYR A 47 -0.47 7.13 -11.82
CA TYR A 47 -0.12 8.46 -12.31
C TYR A 47 -1.27 9.05 -13.12
N ASP A 48 -1.47 10.34 -12.96
CA ASP A 48 -2.28 11.15 -13.86
C ASP A 48 -1.31 12.03 -14.64
N GLY A 49 -1.03 11.65 -15.91
CA GLY A 49 0.07 12.26 -16.64
C GLY A 49 1.39 11.91 -15.95
N GLU A 50 2.11 12.93 -15.51
CA GLU A 50 3.39 12.75 -14.83
C GLU A 50 3.26 12.83 -13.30
N GLU A 51 2.06 13.13 -12.80
CA GLU A 51 1.83 13.27 -11.37
C GLU A 51 1.44 11.94 -10.73
N GLY A 52 2.23 11.48 -9.75
CA GLY A 52 1.83 10.35 -8.90
C GLY A 52 0.69 10.76 -7.99
N ILE A 53 -0.39 9.98 -7.97
CA ILE A 53 -1.60 10.33 -7.22
C ILE A 53 -2.03 9.27 -6.22
N ALA A 54 -1.59 8.02 -6.39
CA ALA A 54 -1.88 6.93 -5.45
C ALA A 54 -0.76 5.91 -5.49
N THR A 55 -0.53 5.21 -4.39
CA THR A 55 0.58 4.27 -4.29
C THR A 55 0.23 3.09 -3.40
N ALA A 56 0.98 2.01 -3.54
CA ALA A 56 0.95 0.83 -2.67
C ALA A 56 2.31 0.15 -2.74
N ARG A 57 2.68 -0.54 -1.67
CA ARG A 57 3.96 -1.27 -1.58
C ARG A 57 3.71 -2.69 -1.08
N SER A 58 4.50 -3.65 -1.54
CA SER A 58 4.48 -4.99 -0.99
C SER A 58 5.88 -5.58 -0.95
N TYR A 59 6.20 -6.31 0.12
CA TYR A 59 7.44 -7.07 0.21
C TYR A 59 7.14 -8.47 0.74
N GLN A 60 8.03 -9.43 0.45
CA GLN A 60 7.83 -10.81 0.84
C GLN A 60 8.65 -11.14 2.09
N LYS A 61 8.00 -11.75 3.07
CA LYS A 61 8.69 -12.25 4.26
C LYS A 61 9.39 -13.57 3.95
N PRO A 62 10.37 -13.99 4.81
CA PRO A 62 11.06 -15.28 4.60
C PRO A 62 10.13 -16.49 4.53
N ASP A 63 8.95 -16.44 5.17
CA ASP A 63 7.97 -17.52 5.14
C ASP A 63 7.14 -17.56 3.85
N GLY A 64 7.36 -16.62 2.94
CA GLY A 64 6.65 -16.56 1.67
C GLY A 64 5.42 -15.66 1.66
N VAL A 65 4.94 -15.22 2.82
CA VAL A 65 3.79 -14.32 2.90
C VAL A 65 4.19 -12.93 2.45
N TRP A 66 3.36 -12.33 1.60
CA TRP A 66 3.57 -10.95 1.15
C TRP A 66 2.92 -9.98 2.14
N VAL A 67 3.62 -8.89 2.44
CA VAL A 67 3.10 -7.82 3.31
C VAL A 67 2.76 -6.64 2.42
N LEU A 68 1.49 -6.24 2.42
CA LEU A 68 1.02 -5.09 1.67
C LEU A 68 0.90 -3.90 2.63
N GLY A 69 1.32 -2.74 2.17
CA GLY A 69 1.23 -1.54 2.97
C GLY A 69 1.49 -0.29 2.15
N ARG A 70 1.63 0.82 2.85
CA ARG A 70 1.87 2.13 2.23
C ARG A 70 0.85 2.46 1.15
N VAL A 71 -0.41 2.03 1.36
CA VAL A 71 -1.52 2.36 0.46
C VAL A 71 -1.94 3.79 0.77
N ALA A 72 -1.86 4.67 -0.20
CA ALA A 72 -2.16 6.07 0.01
C ALA A 72 -2.67 6.73 -1.27
N VAL A 73 -3.55 7.70 -1.11
CA VAL A 73 -4.10 8.51 -2.20
C VAL A 73 -3.96 9.97 -1.79
N LEU A 74 -3.50 10.82 -2.69
CA LEU A 74 -3.41 12.25 -2.43
C LEU A 74 -4.79 12.79 -2.03
N ARG A 75 -4.80 13.73 -1.08
CA ARG A 75 -6.05 14.25 -0.50
C ARG A 75 -7.06 14.72 -1.56
N ASP A 76 -6.59 15.45 -2.56
CA ASP A 76 -7.46 16.02 -3.60
C ASP A 76 -7.85 15.01 -4.68
N ARG A 77 -7.40 13.78 -4.57
CA ARG A 77 -7.73 12.70 -5.51
C ARG A 77 -8.58 11.61 -4.88
N ARG A 78 -9.03 11.79 -3.65
CA ARG A 78 -9.85 10.79 -2.93
C ARG A 78 -11.28 10.80 -3.46
N GLY A 79 -12.02 9.71 -3.18
CA GLY A 79 -13.40 9.56 -3.63
C GLY A 79 -13.53 8.94 -5.02
N HIS A 80 -12.44 8.48 -5.63
CA HIS A 80 -12.43 7.87 -6.96
C HIS A 80 -11.96 6.42 -6.95
N ARG A 81 -11.94 5.78 -5.77
CA ARG A 81 -11.54 4.38 -5.57
C ARG A 81 -10.12 4.06 -6.02
N LEU A 82 -9.23 5.05 -5.97
CA LEU A 82 -7.85 4.85 -6.39
C LEU A 82 -7.07 3.96 -5.43
N GLY A 83 -7.39 4.00 -4.13
CA GLY A 83 -6.78 3.10 -3.15
C GLY A 83 -7.12 1.64 -3.45
N SER A 84 -8.40 1.35 -3.70
CA SER A 84 -8.85 0.00 -4.09
C SER A 84 -8.18 -0.44 -5.37
N ARG A 85 -8.09 0.44 -6.36
CA ARG A 85 -7.44 0.13 -7.63
C ARG A 85 -5.97 -0.20 -7.43
N ALA A 86 -5.26 0.58 -6.61
CA ALA A 86 -3.85 0.32 -6.33
C ALA A 86 -3.65 -1.06 -5.70
N VAL A 87 -4.49 -1.41 -4.72
CA VAL A 87 -4.41 -2.71 -4.08
C VAL A 87 -4.71 -3.83 -5.07
N GLN A 88 -5.76 -3.70 -5.86
CA GLN A 88 -6.15 -4.75 -6.83
C GLN A 88 -5.08 -4.97 -7.89
N GLU A 89 -4.49 -3.90 -8.41
CA GLU A 89 -3.44 -4.01 -9.42
C GLU A 89 -2.17 -4.61 -8.84
N LEU A 90 -1.86 -4.27 -7.59
CA LEU A 90 -0.72 -4.88 -6.92
C LEU A 90 -0.95 -6.37 -6.65
N GLU A 91 -2.16 -6.75 -6.21
CA GLU A 91 -2.51 -8.15 -6.04
C GLU A 91 -2.32 -8.95 -7.34
N GLU A 92 -2.76 -8.38 -8.46
CA GLU A 92 -2.63 -9.05 -9.76
C GLU A 92 -1.16 -9.27 -10.12
N TYR A 93 -0.34 -8.26 -9.87
CA TYR A 93 1.10 -8.39 -10.09
C TYR A 93 1.69 -9.50 -9.21
N LEU A 94 1.31 -9.54 -7.94
CA LEU A 94 1.80 -10.54 -7.00
C LEU A 94 1.33 -11.96 -7.36
N ARG A 95 0.12 -12.11 -7.91
CA ARG A 95 -0.34 -13.40 -8.42
C ARG A 95 0.59 -13.91 -9.50
N GLY A 96 1.08 -13.03 -10.35
CA GLY A 96 2.06 -13.38 -11.38
C GLY A 96 3.40 -13.84 -10.80
N LEU A 97 3.67 -13.53 -9.55
CA LEU A 97 4.87 -14.00 -8.81
C LEU A 97 4.55 -15.21 -7.92
N ASP A 98 3.43 -15.87 -8.15
CA ASP A 98 2.97 -17.03 -7.36
C ASP A 98 2.68 -16.74 -5.90
N ALA A 99 2.32 -15.50 -5.58
CA ALA A 99 1.91 -15.14 -4.22
C ALA A 99 0.65 -15.92 -3.83
N LYS A 100 0.62 -16.45 -2.61
CA LYS A 100 -0.50 -17.25 -2.09
C LYS A 100 -1.27 -16.55 -0.99
N GLU A 101 -0.64 -15.60 -0.33
CA GLU A 101 -1.19 -15.01 0.88
C GLU A 101 -0.62 -13.61 1.06
N ILE A 102 -1.52 -12.67 1.42
CA ILE A 102 -1.13 -11.29 1.70
C ILE A 102 -1.62 -10.94 3.10
N GLU A 103 -0.74 -10.33 3.90
CA GLU A 103 -1.12 -9.72 5.17
C GLU A 103 -0.85 -8.22 5.12
N LEU A 104 -1.57 -7.48 5.96
CA LEU A 104 -1.37 -6.03 6.06
C LEU A 104 -1.79 -5.55 7.44
N SER A 105 -1.31 -4.35 7.78
CA SER A 105 -1.72 -3.65 9.00
C SER A 105 -2.53 -2.44 8.56
N ALA A 106 -3.84 -2.49 8.77
CA ALA A 106 -4.76 -1.46 8.28
C ALA A 106 -5.02 -0.40 9.33
N GLN A 107 -4.93 0.87 8.94
CA GLN A 107 -5.47 1.95 9.75
C GLN A 107 -6.98 1.74 9.84
N LEU A 108 -7.59 2.07 10.99
CA LEU A 108 -9.00 1.73 11.22
C LEU A 108 -9.94 2.31 10.17
N HIS A 109 -9.66 3.53 9.68
CA HIS A 109 -10.53 4.15 8.69
C HIS A 109 -10.49 3.47 7.32
N ALA A 110 -9.47 2.61 7.07
CA ALA A 110 -9.31 1.92 5.80
C ALA A 110 -9.83 0.49 5.81
N MET A 111 -10.26 -0.01 6.98
CA MET A 111 -10.66 -1.42 7.10
C MET A 111 -11.78 -1.81 6.17
N LYS A 112 -12.80 -0.95 6.00
CA LYS A 112 -13.94 -1.28 5.12
C LYS A 112 -13.51 -1.49 3.68
N MET A 113 -12.56 -0.70 3.21
CA MET A 113 -12.01 -0.87 1.86
C MET A 113 -11.36 -2.23 1.71
N TYR A 114 -10.53 -2.62 2.68
CA TYR A 114 -9.85 -3.92 2.63
C TYR A 114 -10.84 -5.07 2.77
N GLU A 115 -11.85 -4.93 3.62
CA GLU A 115 -12.89 -5.97 3.75
C GLU A 115 -13.61 -6.18 2.42
N ALA A 116 -13.95 -5.08 1.73
CA ALA A 116 -14.59 -5.16 0.41
C ALA A 116 -13.71 -5.85 -0.63
N LEU A 117 -12.39 -5.81 -0.45
CA LEU A 117 -11.43 -6.48 -1.34
C LEU A 117 -11.12 -7.92 -0.92
N GLY A 118 -11.77 -8.41 0.12
CA GLY A 118 -11.65 -9.81 0.55
C GLY A 118 -10.69 -10.06 1.72
N TYR A 119 -10.17 -9.01 2.34
CA TYR A 119 -9.32 -9.15 3.51
C TYR A 119 -10.17 -9.35 4.76
N LYS A 120 -9.68 -10.18 5.68
CA LYS A 120 -10.33 -10.44 6.97
C LYS A 120 -9.44 -10.01 8.10
N GLU A 121 -10.03 -9.36 9.11
CA GLU A 121 -9.27 -8.92 10.28
C GLU A 121 -8.89 -10.10 11.16
N GLU A 122 -7.78 -9.97 11.87
CA GLU A 122 -7.32 -10.97 12.83
C GLU A 122 -6.57 -10.31 13.98
N GLY A 123 -6.68 -10.91 15.18
CA GLY A 123 -5.96 -10.45 16.35
C GLY A 123 -6.52 -9.17 16.95
N ASP A 124 -5.74 -8.58 17.84
CA ASP A 124 -6.13 -7.39 18.58
C ASP A 124 -5.61 -6.12 17.90
N LEU A 125 -6.05 -4.97 18.41
CA LEU A 125 -5.53 -3.69 17.95
C LEU A 125 -4.03 -3.59 18.22
N ILE A 126 -3.29 -3.02 17.27
CA ILE A 126 -1.88 -2.69 17.44
C ILE A 126 -1.70 -1.20 17.16
N TYR A 127 -0.58 -0.63 17.60
CA TYR A 127 -0.32 0.79 17.46
C TYR A 127 0.98 1.02 16.74
N ASP A 128 0.97 1.89 15.73
CA ASP A 128 2.15 2.32 14.98
C ASP A 128 2.25 3.83 15.11
N GLU A 129 3.30 4.32 15.76
CA GLU A 129 3.48 5.75 16.09
C GLU A 129 2.23 6.35 16.73
N GLY A 130 1.60 5.58 17.64
CA GLY A 130 0.41 6.01 18.37
C GLY A 130 -0.90 5.87 17.62
N GLN A 131 -0.89 5.46 16.37
CA GLN A 131 -2.12 5.28 15.58
C GLN A 131 -2.60 3.83 15.66
N PRO A 132 -3.92 3.60 15.90
CA PRO A 132 -4.44 2.25 15.98
C PRO A 132 -4.52 1.58 14.61
N HIS A 133 -4.11 0.31 14.57
CA HIS A 133 -4.14 -0.53 13.37
C HIS A 133 -4.71 -1.88 13.70
N LYS A 134 -5.17 -2.58 12.67
CA LYS A 134 -5.68 -3.94 12.78
C LYS A 134 -5.02 -4.79 11.70
N MET A 135 -4.54 -5.96 12.08
CA MET A 135 -4.00 -6.90 11.09
C MET A 135 -5.13 -7.49 10.25
N MET A 136 -4.89 -7.63 8.96
CA MET A 136 -5.83 -8.22 8.02
C MET A 136 -5.09 -9.17 7.08
N ARG A 137 -5.80 -10.15 6.54
CA ARG A 137 -5.20 -11.20 5.71
C ARG A 137 -6.13 -11.62 4.60
N LYS A 138 -5.54 -11.97 3.45
CA LYS A 138 -6.26 -12.51 2.30
C LYS A 138 -5.45 -13.65 1.69
N PHE A 139 -6.13 -14.75 1.37
CA PHE A 139 -5.56 -15.85 0.60
C PHE A 139 -5.91 -15.64 -0.87
N LEU A 140 -4.90 -15.71 -1.72
CA LEU A 140 -5.08 -15.44 -3.16
C LEU A 140 -5.49 -16.67 -3.96
#